data_5d4fc2d09366b047313c38c0b135b32d
#
_entry.id   5d4fc2d09366b047313c38c0b135b32d
#
_cell.length_a   1.000
_cell.length_b   1.000
_cell.length_c   1.000
_cell.angle_alpha   90.00
_cell.angle_beta   90.00
_cell.angle_gamma   90.00
#
_symmetry.space_group_name_H-M   'P 1'
#
loop_
_entity.id
_entity.type
_entity.pdbx_description
1 polymer ?
#
loop_
_entity_poly.entity_id
_entity_poly.type
_entity_poly.pdbx_seq_one_letter_code
_entity_poly.pdbx_strand_id
1 'polypeptide(L)'
;NWDISKSRELDTLADAATPGQLARAAHKTGCKSVAFTYNDPTIFLEYAIDTAKACHDLGIKTVAVTAGYICPEPRAEFFTHMDAANIDLKGFTEEFYHDLCTGSLSPVLETLVYLRHETDVWFEVTTLLIPGQNDSEDELKRLAAWFAENLGPEVPLHFSAFHPDY
;
A
#
# COMPACT_ATOMS: atom_id res chain seq x y z
N ASN A 1 10.12 11.47 -5.65
CA ASN A 1 10.69 10.14 -5.29
C ASN A 1 11.55 9.51 -6.38
N TRP A 2 11.94 10.29 -7.38
CA TRP A 2 12.80 9.82 -8.46
C TRP A 2 14.06 9.12 -7.93
N ASP A 3 14.72 9.74 -6.93
CA ASP A 3 15.99 9.25 -6.38
C ASP A 3 15.89 7.87 -5.75
N ILE A 4 14.75 7.51 -5.18
CA ILE A 4 14.57 6.21 -4.51
C ILE A 4 13.81 5.18 -5.35
N SER A 5 13.11 5.60 -6.43
CA SER A 5 12.29 4.69 -7.23
C SER A 5 12.84 4.43 -8.62
N LYS A 6 13.56 5.38 -9.22
CA LYS A 6 14.04 5.30 -10.60
C LYS A 6 15.48 5.70 -10.82
N SER A 7 16.14 6.33 -9.83
CA SER A 7 17.56 6.66 -9.93
C SER A 7 18.40 5.38 -10.01
N ARG A 8 19.38 5.42 -10.89
CA ARG A 8 20.42 4.39 -10.98
C ARG A 8 21.64 4.69 -10.10
N GLU A 9 21.66 5.86 -9.46
CA GLU A 9 22.70 6.32 -8.55
C GLU A 9 22.30 6.00 -7.09
N LEU A 10 22.20 4.71 -6.79
CA LEU A 10 21.75 4.22 -5.48
C LEU A 10 22.75 4.48 -4.33
N ASP A 11 24.00 4.80 -4.65
CA ASP A 11 25.07 4.95 -3.65
C ASP A 11 24.89 6.17 -2.73
N THR A 12 24.01 7.10 -3.06
CA THR A 12 23.84 8.35 -2.31
C THR A 12 22.72 8.31 -1.26
N LEU A 13 21.87 7.26 -1.27
CA LEU A 13 20.65 7.20 -0.46
C LEU A 13 20.65 6.11 0.62
N ALA A 14 21.65 5.25 0.63
CA ALA A 14 21.63 4.05 1.45
C ALA A 14 22.52 4.16 2.70
N ASP A 15 21.99 4.73 3.77
CA ASP A 15 22.45 4.36 5.09
C ASP A 15 21.83 3.01 5.47
N ALA A 16 22.67 1.98 5.62
CA ALA A 16 22.21 0.67 6.06
C ALA A 16 21.64 0.79 7.49
N ALA A 17 20.36 0.52 7.65
CA ALA A 17 19.71 0.49 8.94
C ALA A 17 19.12 -0.90 9.22
N THR A 18 19.46 -1.48 10.36
CA THR A 18 18.78 -2.69 10.82
C THR A 18 17.37 -2.36 11.34
N PRO A 19 16.43 -3.32 11.33
CA PRO A 19 15.07 -3.14 11.88
C PRO A 19 15.06 -2.47 13.27
N GLY A 20 15.89 -2.97 14.19
CA GLY A 20 15.99 -2.40 15.52
C GLY A 20 16.60 -0.98 15.58
N GLN A 21 17.48 -0.61 14.65
CA GLN A 21 18.00 0.76 14.55
C GLN A 21 16.90 1.72 14.10
N LEU A 22 16.10 1.32 13.10
CA LEU A 22 14.99 2.10 12.60
C LEU A 22 13.93 2.32 13.69
N ALA A 23 13.51 1.26 14.37
CA ALA A 23 12.55 1.33 15.46
C ALA A 23 13.03 2.25 16.60
N ARG A 24 14.29 2.15 17.02
CA ARG A 24 14.86 3.05 18.02
C ARG A 24 14.93 4.50 17.57
N ALA A 25 15.25 4.75 16.29
CA ALA A 25 15.26 6.10 15.73
C ALA A 25 13.85 6.71 15.75
N ALA A 26 12.84 5.96 15.33
CA ALA A 26 11.44 6.36 15.38
C ALA A 26 10.98 6.65 16.82
N HIS A 27 11.34 5.78 17.77
CA HIS A 27 11.02 5.99 19.20
C HIS A 27 11.68 7.26 19.74
N LYS A 28 12.96 7.46 19.46
CA LYS A 28 13.73 8.65 19.91
C LYS A 28 13.17 9.96 19.37
N THR A 29 12.64 9.96 18.16
CA THR A 29 12.03 11.14 17.53
C THR A 29 10.55 11.33 17.90
N GLY A 30 9.97 10.43 18.70
CA GLY A 30 8.59 10.52 19.17
C GLY A 30 7.55 10.14 18.11
N CYS A 31 7.95 9.39 17.07
CA CYS A 31 7.03 8.90 16.06
C CYS A 31 6.00 7.95 16.69
N LYS A 32 4.74 8.09 16.27
CA LYS A 32 3.65 7.21 16.71
C LYS A 32 3.54 5.98 15.83
N SER A 33 4.00 6.10 14.58
CA SER A 33 4.01 5.01 13.60
C SER A 33 5.20 5.10 12.68
N VAL A 34 5.50 3.97 12.03
CA VAL A 34 6.42 3.85 10.90
C VAL A 34 5.61 3.39 9.69
N ALA A 35 5.72 4.11 8.58
CA ALA A 35 5.08 3.74 7.32
C ALA A 35 6.09 3.17 6.34
N PHE A 36 5.78 1.99 5.79
CA PHE A 36 6.50 1.38 4.67
C PHE A 36 5.88 1.91 3.39
N THR A 37 6.60 2.80 2.70
CA THR A 37 6.06 3.56 1.57
C THR A 37 7.11 3.88 0.53
N TYR A 38 6.72 4.46 -0.60
CA TYR A 38 7.49 4.79 -1.80
C TYR A 38 7.84 3.58 -2.65
N ASN A 39 8.71 2.70 -2.19
CA ASN A 39 8.83 1.37 -2.75
C ASN A 39 7.78 0.48 -2.07
N ASP A 40 7.15 -0.38 -2.85
CA ASP A 40 6.14 -1.27 -2.30
C ASP A 40 6.77 -2.22 -1.27
N PRO A 41 6.23 -2.30 -0.04
CA PRO A 41 6.79 -3.17 1.00
C PRO A 41 6.78 -4.65 0.63
N THR A 42 6.01 -5.07 -0.37
CA THR A 42 6.01 -6.45 -0.87
C THR A 42 7.39 -6.87 -1.40
N ILE A 43 8.19 -5.93 -1.94
CA ILE A 43 9.53 -6.26 -2.49
C ILE A 43 10.64 -6.37 -1.43
N PHE A 44 10.37 -5.92 -0.20
CA PHE A 44 11.27 -6.05 0.96
C PHE A 44 10.53 -6.57 2.20
N LEU A 45 9.63 -7.50 1.97
CA LEU A 45 8.61 -7.97 2.92
C LEU A 45 9.21 -8.46 4.23
N GLU A 46 10.26 -9.27 4.20
CA GLU A 46 10.92 -9.80 5.39
C GLU A 46 11.51 -8.68 6.26
N TYR A 47 12.15 -7.69 5.63
CA TYR A 47 12.68 -6.53 6.34
C TYR A 47 11.55 -5.68 6.94
N ALA A 48 10.43 -5.52 6.23
CA ALA A 48 9.27 -4.79 6.73
C ALA A 48 8.66 -5.50 7.94
N ILE A 49 8.51 -6.82 7.90
CA ILE A 49 8.02 -7.64 9.02
C ILE A 49 8.95 -7.53 10.24
N ASP A 50 10.26 -7.69 10.05
CA ASP A 50 11.22 -7.58 11.15
C ASP A 50 11.25 -6.18 11.75
N THR A 51 11.09 -5.15 10.91
CA THR A 51 10.98 -3.76 11.37
C THR A 51 9.67 -3.54 12.14
N ALA A 52 8.57 -4.10 11.68
CA ALA A 52 7.29 -4.02 12.36
C ALA A 52 7.34 -4.65 13.76
N LYS A 53 7.92 -5.85 13.89
CA LYS A 53 8.14 -6.50 15.20
C LYS A 53 8.95 -5.60 16.13
N ALA A 54 10.07 -5.04 15.64
CA ALA A 54 10.91 -4.15 16.45
C ALA A 54 10.18 -2.84 16.83
N CYS A 55 9.30 -2.33 15.99
CA CYS A 55 8.44 -1.16 16.29
C CYS A 55 7.42 -1.49 17.37
N HIS A 56 6.73 -2.63 17.26
CA HIS A 56 5.75 -3.07 18.25
C HIS A 56 6.37 -3.27 19.64
N ASP A 57 7.59 -3.80 19.72
CA ASP A 57 8.33 -3.93 21.00
C ASP A 57 8.55 -2.58 21.70
N LEU A 58 8.51 -1.48 20.94
CA LEU A 58 8.65 -0.09 21.44
C LEU A 58 7.31 0.67 21.49
N GLY A 59 6.18 0.00 21.24
CA GLY A 59 4.86 0.61 21.23
C GLY A 59 4.59 1.53 20.04
N ILE A 60 5.31 1.35 18.93
CA ILE A 60 5.16 2.12 17.69
C ILE A 60 4.31 1.32 16.73
N LYS A 61 3.29 1.96 16.15
CA LYS A 61 2.40 1.38 15.14
C LYS A 61 3.08 1.24 13.78
N THR A 62 2.56 0.36 12.95
CA THR A 62 3.09 0.12 11.60
C THR A 62 2.01 0.27 10.54
N VAL A 63 2.38 0.88 9.43
CA VAL A 63 1.47 1.21 8.33
C VAL A 63 2.06 0.73 7.01
N ALA A 64 1.29 -0.05 6.25
CA ALA A 64 1.65 -0.41 4.88
C ALA A 64 1.05 0.59 3.89
N VAL A 65 1.87 1.10 2.96
CA VAL A 65 1.40 1.83 1.77
C VAL A 65 1.83 1.00 0.56
N THR A 66 0.87 0.33 -0.07
CA THR A 66 1.12 -0.74 -1.03
C THR A 66 0.07 -0.76 -2.15
N ALA A 67 0.45 -1.33 -3.29
CA ALA A 67 -0.51 -1.63 -4.36
C ALA A 67 -1.44 -2.82 -4.01
N GLY A 68 -1.20 -3.51 -2.92
CA GLY A 68 -1.98 -4.70 -2.54
C GLY A 68 -1.79 -5.91 -3.46
N TYR A 69 -0.81 -5.85 -4.34
CA TYR A 69 -0.50 -6.90 -5.32
C TYR A 69 0.45 -7.93 -4.70
N ILE A 70 -0.12 -8.87 -3.96
CA ILE A 70 0.63 -9.83 -3.14
C ILE A 70 -0.05 -11.20 -3.16
N CYS A 71 0.74 -12.28 -3.18
CA CYS A 71 0.23 -13.64 -3.11
C CYS A 71 -0.42 -13.95 -1.74
N PRO A 72 -1.38 -14.90 -1.67
CA PRO A 72 -2.13 -15.17 -0.45
C PRO A 72 -1.28 -15.52 0.78
N GLU A 73 -0.27 -16.37 0.63
CA GLU A 73 0.56 -16.82 1.75
C GLU A 73 1.37 -15.66 2.37
N PRO A 74 2.21 -14.91 1.61
CA PRO A 74 2.93 -13.77 2.15
C PRO A 74 2.01 -12.63 2.59
N ARG A 75 0.81 -12.47 1.97
CA ARG A 75 -0.20 -11.51 2.38
C ARG A 75 -0.64 -11.73 3.83
N ALA A 76 -0.97 -12.97 4.16
CA ALA A 76 -1.43 -13.31 5.50
C ALA A 76 -0.35 -13.04 6.55
N GLU A 77 0.90 -13.41 6.28
CA GLU A 77 2.03 -13.14 7.17
C GLU A 77 2.27 -11.64 7.33
N PHE A 78 2.32 -10.90 6.20
CA PHE A 78 2.63 -9.47 6.20
C PHE A 78 1.63 -8.64 7.01
N PHE A 79 0.33 -8.81 6.73
CA PHE A 79 -0.70 -8.01 7.39
C PHE A 79 -0.92 -8.37 8.86
N THR A 80 -0.48 -9.54 9.33
CA THR A 80 -0.45 -9.86 10.76
C THR A 80 0.43 -8.89 11.57
N HIS A 81 1.39 -8.25 10.91
CA HIS A 81 2.32 -7.30 11.53
C HIS A 81 2.01 -5.84 11.21
N MET A 82 0.89 -5.54 10.54
CA MET A 82 0.48 -4.18 10.21
C MET A 82 -0.70 -3.74 11.07
N ASP A 83 -0.65 -2.52 11.60
CA ASP A 83 -1.77 -1.91 12.33
C ASP A 83 -2.73 -1.19 11.38
N ALA A 84 -2.20 -0.65 10.29
CA ALA A 84 -3.00 0.02 9.27
C ALA A 84 -2.40 -0.13 7.87
N ALA A 85 -3.21 0.15 6.84
CA ALA A 85 -2.76 0.16 5.45
C ALA A 85 -3.45 1.25 4.63
N ASN A 86 -2.73 1.78 3.64
CA ASN A 86 -3.30 2.45 2.48
C ASN A 86 -3.07 1.55 1.27
N ILE A 87 -4.14 1.18 0.58
CA ILE A 87 -4.08 0.32 -0.59
C ILE A 87 -4.34 1.15 -1.85
N ASP A 88 -3.38 1.15 -2.75
CA ASP A 88 -3.52 1.81 -4.05
C ASP A 88 -4.31 0.93 -5.03
N LEU A 89 -5.60 1.14 -5.16
CA LEU A 89 -6.41 0.56 -6.23
C LEU A 89 -6.25 1.43 -7.48
N LYS A 90 -5.37 1.04 -8.40
CA LYS A 90 -4.90 1.90 -9.50
C LYS A 90 -5.97 2.18 -10.57
N GLY A 91 -6.93 1.28 -10.77
CA GLY A 91 -8.05 1.38 -11.70
C GLY A 91 -9.04 0.25 -11.45
N PHE A 92 -10.14 0.20 -12.21
CA PHE A 92 -11.18 -0.79 -12.01
C PHE A 92 -11.53 -1.58 -13.29
N THR A 93 -10.50 -1.80 -14.14
CA THR A 93 -10.59 -2.66 -15.32
C THR A 93 -9.35 -3.53 -15.45
N GLU A 94 -9.52 -4.74 -15.97
CA GLU A 94 -8.37 -5.63 -16.29
C GLU A 94 -7.50 -5.02 -17.39
N GLU A 95 -8.09 -4.30 -18.35
CA GLU A 95 -7.36 -3.61 -19.41
C GLU A 95 -6.38 -2.59 -18.85
N PHE A 96 -6.84 -1.74 -17.91
CA PHE A 96 -5.98 -0.75 -17.25
C PHE A 96 -4.82 -1.43 -16.49
N TYR A 97 -5.12 -2.50 -15.75
CA TYR A 97 -4.09 -3.23 -15.01
C TYR A 97 -3.10 -3.92 -15.95
N HIS A 98 -3.57 -4.53 -17.02
CA HIS A 98 -2.70 -5.18 -18.00
C HIS A 98 -1.80 -4.16 -18.72
N ASP A 99 -2.37 -3.09 -19.26
CA ASP A 99 -1.67 -2.18 -20.18
C ASP A 99 -0.80 -1.14 -19.47
N LEU A 100 -1.24 -0.65 -18.30
CA LEU A 100 -0.54 0.40 -17.57
C LEU A 100 0.19 -0.10 -16.33
N CYS A 101 -0.38 -1.07 -15.61
CA CYS A 101 0.24 -1.61 -14.40
C CYS A 101 1.08 -2.86 -14.65
N THR A 102 0.98 -3.48 -15.84
CA THR A 102 1.64 -4.77 -16.20
C THR A 102 1.29 -5.90 -15.23
N GLY A 103 0.04 -5.91 -14.75
CA GLY A 103 -0.49 -6.86 -13.78
C GLY A 103 -1.94 -7.23 -14.08
N SER A 104 -2.68 -7.61 -13.04
CA SER A 104 -4.11 -7.94 -13.09
C SER A 104 -4.86 -7.32 -11.90
N LEU A 105 -6.13 -7.04 -12.07
CA LEU A 105 -6.98 -6.40 -11.04
C LEU A 105 -7.33 -7.37 -9.90
N SER A 106 -7.63 -8.64 -10.23
CA SER A 106 -8.15 -9.63 -9.28
C SER A 106 -7.32 -9.77 -7.99
N PRO A 107 -5.98 -9.90 -7.99
CA PRO A 107 -5.19 -10.03 -6.76
C PRO A 107 -5.30 -8.84 -5.81
N VAL A 108 -5.50 -7.63 -6.36
CA VAL A 108 -5.70 -6.43 -5.56
C VAL A 108 -7.07 -6.45 -4.88
N LEU A 109 -8.12 -6.81 -5.62
CA LEU A 109 -9.46 -6.96 -5.06
C LEU A 109 -9.52 -8.05 -3.99
N GLU A 110 -8.84 -9.18 -4.21
CA GLU A 110 -8.72 -10.24 -3.22
C GLU A 110 -8.02 -9.76 -1.93
N THR A 111 -7.01 -8.90 -2.06
CA THR A 111 -6.32 -8.31 -0.91
C THR A 111 -7.25 -7.37 -0.13
N LEU A 112 -8.04 -6.56 -0.82
CA LEU A 112 -9.02 -5.67 -0.17
C LEU A 112 -10.09 -6.46 0.59
N VAL A 113 -10.64 -7.51 -0.03
CA VAL A 113 -11.62 -8.41 0.61
C VAL A 113 -11.01 -9.12 1.82
N TYR A 114 -9.78 -9.62 1.69
CA TYR A 114 -9.05 -10.24 2.79
C TYR A 114 -8.87 -9.27 3.96
N LEU A 115 -8.40 -8.06 3.72
CA LEU A 115 -8.23 -7.04 4.76
C LEU A 115 -9.54 -6.75 5.48
N ARG A 116 -10.63 -6.65 4.73
CA ARG A 116 -11.95 -6.32 5.29
C ARG A 116 -12.53 -7.42 6.18
N HIS A 117 -12.37 -8.68 5.79
CA HIS A 117 -13.13 -9.78 6.38
C HIS A 117 -12.28 -10.73 7.23
N GLU A 118 -10.96 -10.74 7.06
CA GLU A 118 -10.07 -11.71 7.69
C GLU A 118 -9.05 -11.06 8.64
N THR A 119 -9.06 -9.71 8.77
CA THR A 119 -8.08 -8.99 9.61
C THR A 119 -8.72 -7.87 10.43
N ASP A 120 -8.01 -7.44 11.47
CA ASP A 120 -8.33 -6.23 12.23
C ASP A 120 -7.51 -5.00 11.76
N VAL A 121 -6.81 -5.11 10.64
CA VAL A 121 -6.03 -4.01 10.08
C VAL A 121 -6.97 -2.90 9.64
N TRP A 122 -6.81 -1.69 10.20
CA TRP A 122 -7.53 -0.53 9.69
C TRP A 122 -6.97 -0.14 8.33
N PHE A 123 -7.81 0.04 7.32
CA PHE A 123 -7.29 0.42 6.01
C PHE A 123 -8.17 1.43 5.28
N GLU A 124 -7.53 2.15 4.39
CA GLU A 124 -8.14 3.04 3.41
C GLU A 124 -7.67 2.69 2.01
N VAL A 125 -8.38 3.14 1.01
CA VAL A 125 -8.08 2.88 -0.40
C VAL A 125 -7.89 4.20 -1.13
N THR A 126 -6.84 4.27 -1.97
CA THR A 126 -6.57 5.44 -2.81
C THR A 126 -6.55 5.06 -4.28
N THR A 127 -7.25 5.84 -5.11
CA THR A 127 -7.21 5.73 -6.58
C THR A 127 -6.75 7.03 -7.19
N LEU A 128 -5.63 6.98 -7.93
CA LEU A 128 -5.16 8.11 -8.74
C LEU A 128 -5.96 8.14 -10.04
N LEU A 129 -6.78 9.17 -10.24
CA LEU A 129 -7.54 9.37 -11.46
C LEU A 129 -6.68 9.99 -12.56
N ILE A 130 -6.51 9.26 -13.65
CA ILE A 130 -5.74 9.66 -14.82
C ILE A 130 -6.72 9.98 -15.96
N PRO A 131 -6.81 11.24 -16.42
CA PRO A 131 -7.77 11.63 -17.45
C PRO A 131 -7.70 10.77 -18.72
N GLY A 132 -8.86 10.22 -19.09
CA GLY A 132 -9.00 9.36 -20.27
C GLY A 132 -8.47 7.93 -20.11
N GLN A 133 -8.06 7.53 -18.92
CA GLN A 133 -7.54 6.18 -18.65
C GLN A 133 -8.46 5.38 -17.68
N ASN A 134 -8.72 5.93 -16.50
CA ASN A 134 -9.49 5.26 -15.44
C ASN A 134 -10.51 6.19 -14.77
N ASP A 135 -10.89 7.29 -15.42
CA ASP A 135 -11.78 8.32 -14.89
C ASP A 135 -13.18 8.33 -15.55
N SER A 136 -13.51 7.31 -16.33
CA SER A 136 -14.84 7.24 -16.95
C SER A 136 -15.93 7.07 -15.88
N GLU A 137 -17.06 7.76 -16.09
CA GLU A 137 -18.21 7.70 -15.16
C GLU A 137 -18.68 6.26 -14.91
N ASP A 138 -18.64 5.43 -15.95
CA ASP A 138 -19.06 4.03 -15.89
C ASP A 138 -18.11 3.19 -15.03
N GLU A 139 -16.81 3.38 -15.17
CA GLU A 139 -15.79 2.71 -14.35
C GLU A 139 -15.92 3.13 -12.89
N LEU A 140 -16.03 4.43 -12.62
CA LEU A 140 -16.18 4.94 -11.25
C LEU A 140 -17.48 4.45 -10.58
N LYS A 141 -18.58 4.32 -11.32
CA LYS A 141 -19.83 3.72 -10.81
C LYS A 141 -19.65 2.24 -10.45
N ARG A 142 -18.97 1.47 -11.32
CA ARG A 142 -18.68 0.06 -11.05
C ARG A 142 -17.76 -0.11 -9.84
N LEU A 143 -16.71 0.70 -9.76
CA LEU A 143 -15.82 0.73 -8.61
C LEU A 143 -16.58 1.03 -7.32
N ALA A 144 -17.37 2.09 -7.31
CA ALA A 144 -18.15 2.49 -6.12
C ALA A 144 -19.18 1.43 -5.71
N ALA A 145 -19.84 0.80 -6.67
CA ALA A 145 -20.79 -0.28 -6.40
C ALA A 145 -20.11 -1.50 -5.78
N TRP A 146 -19.01 -1.96 -6.39
CA TRP A 146 -18.22 -3.08 -5.87
C TRP A 146 -17.67 -2.78 -4.47
N PHE A 147 -17.18 -1.55 -4.27
CA PHE A 147 -16.62 -1.10 -3.00
C PHE A 147 -17.69 -1.15 -1.89
N ALA A 148 -18.87 -0.59 -2.15
CA ALA A 148 -19.97 -0.61 -1.19
C ALA A 148 -20.44 -2.03 -0.85
N GLU A 149 -20.48 -2.92 -1.85
CA GLU A 149 -20.92 -4.31 -1.68
C GLU A 149 -19.90 -5.17 -0.91
N ASN A 150 -18.61 -5.01 -1.20
CA ASN A 150 -17.57 -5.92 -0.69
C ASN A 150 -16.84 -5.37 0.55
N LEU A 151 -16.67 -4.05 0.67
CA LEU A 151 -15.92 -3.42 1.76
C LEU A 151 -16.83 -2.64 2.72
N GLY A 152 -17.96 -2.18 2.25
CA GLY A 152 -18.95 -1.43 3.04
C GLY A 152 -18.61 0.06 3.19
N PRO A 153 -19.51 0.84 3.83
CA PRO A 153 -19.43 2.30 3.89
C PRO A 153 -18.37 2.83 4.88
N GLU A 154 -17.82 1.98 5.72
CA GLU A 154 -16.87 2.39 6.78
C GLU A 154 -15.42 2.46 6.29
N VAL A 155 -15.09 1.87 5.13
CA VAL A 155 -13.75 1.93 4.55
C VAL A 155 -13.62 3.22 3.74
N PRO A 156 -12.64 4.10 4.05
CA PRO A 156 -12.44 5.32 3.28
C PRO A 156 -11.95 5.02 1.86
N LEU A 157 -12.53 5.69 0.87
CA LEU A 157 -12.08 5.67 -0.52
C LEU A 157 -11.69 7.08 -0.94
N HIS A 158 -10.42 7.27 -1.31
CA HIS A 158 -9.86 8.54 -1.72
C HIS A 158 -9.60 8.57 -3.23
N PHE A 159 -9.93 9.68 -3.86
CA PHE A 159 -9.56 9.97 -5.23
C PHE A 159 -8.55 11.11 -5.27
N SER A 160 -7.42 10.90 -5.92
CA SER A 160 -6.44 11.94 -6.19
C SER A 160 -6.36 12.24 -7.69
N ALA A 161 -6.12 13.49 -8.03
CA ALA A 161 -6.00 13.89 -9.43
C ALA A 161 -4.56 13.70 -9.92
N PHE A 162 -4.42 13.09 -11.09
CA PHE A 162 -3.14 13.00 -11.78
C PHE A 162 -2.68 14.41 -12.19
N HIS A 163 -1.41 14.71 -11.94
CA HIS A 163 -0.74 15.91 -12.38
C HIS A 163 0.52 15.53 -13.16
N PRO A 164 0.60 15.83 -14.46
CA PRO A 164 1.80 15.53 -15.25
C PRO A 164 2.91 16.53 -14.92
N ASP A 165 4.02 16.02 -14.41
CA ASP A 165 5.22 16.83 -14.11
C ASP A 165 6.29 16.71 -15.19
N TYR A 166 6.03 15.92 -16.27
CA TYR A 166 6.98 15.65 -17.37
C TYR A 166 6.31 15.67 -18.73
#